data_0ce1626c43f652f9cbb2d84d717a4d33
#
_entry.id   0ce1626c43f652f9cbb2d84d717a4d33
#
_cell.length_a   1.000
_cell.length_b   1.000
_cell.length_c   1.000
_cell.angle_alpha   90.00
_cell.angle_beta   90.00
_cell.angle_gamma   90.00
#
_symmetry.space_group_name_H-M   'P 1'
#
loop_
_entity.id
_entity.type
_entity.pdbx_description
1 polymer ?
#
loop_
_entity_poly.entity_id
_entity_poly.type
_entity_poly.pdbx_seq_one_letter_code
_entity_poly.pdbx_strand_id
1 'polypeptide(L)'
;YIEAPALDAAGLDLLRSVHYEATRAGLDPQLVLGLMQVESGFRKYAVSSAGARGYMQVMPFWVKLIGRPDDKLFDLRTNLRYGCTILRHYLDIEKGDVFRALGRYNGSLGKPEYPNMVRAAWQKQWSYQKPAKLAQAGN
;
A
#
# COMPACT_ATOMS: atom_id res chain seq x y z
N TYR A 1 -17.30 -5.68 -0.97
CA TYR A 1 -16.34 -6.35 -1.83
C TYR A 1 -15.56 -5.35 -2.68
N ILE A 2 -14.26 -5.45 -2.62
CA ILE A 2 -13.36 -4.60 -3.41
C ILE A 2 -12.66 -5.49 -4.43
N GLU A 3 -12.83 -5.16 -5.71
CA GLU A 3 -12.25 -5.95 -6.77
C GLU A 3 -10.73 -5.77 -6.84
N ALA A 4 -10.04 -6.87 -7.12
CA ALA A 4 -8.64 -6.82 -7.48
C ALA A 4 -8.47 -6.14 -8.85
N PRO A 5 -7.28 -5.58 -9.14
CA PRO A 5 -7.02 -5.04 -10.47
C PRO A 5 -7.23 -6.09 -11.55
N ALA A 6 -7.82 -5.69 -12.66
CA ALA A 6 -7.99 -6.57 -13.81
C ALA A 6 -6.62 -6.95 -14.40
N LEU A 7 -6.55 -8.13 -15.03
CA LEU A 7 -5.32 -8.61 -15.68
C LEU A 7 -5.22 -8.11 -17.12
N ASP A 8 -5.65 -6.89 -17.38
CA ASP A 8 -5.42 -6.19 -18.63
C ASP A 8 -4.10 -5.41 -18.57
N ALA A 9 -3.78 -4.65 -19.63
CA ALA A 9 -2.54 -3.89 -19.68
C ALA A 9 -2.40 -2.90 -18.52
N ALA A 10 -3.48 -2.21 -18.16
CA ALA A 10 -3.46 -1.24 -17.07
C ALA A 10 -3.27 -1.93 -15.71
N GLY A 11 -3.95 -3.05 -15.49
CA GLY A 11 -3.81 -3.83 -14.26
C GLY A 11 -2.42 -4.41 -14.10
N LEU A 12 -1.82 -4.89 -15.18
CA LEU A 12 -0.44 -5.38 -15.15
C LEU A 12 0.55 -4.25 -14.87
N ASP A 13 0.36 -3.07 -15.45
CA ASP A 13 1.21 -1.92 -15.16
C ASP A 13 1.12 -1.52 -13.69
N LEU A 14 -0.08 -1.53 -13.13
CA LEU A 14 -0.28 -1.26 -11.70
C LEU A 14 0.49 -2.28 -10.86
N LEU A 15 0.33 -3.57 -11.13
CA LEU A 15 1.01 -4.62 -10.35
C LEU A 15 2.52 -4.54 -10.47
N ARG A 16 3.05 -4.27 -11.65
CA ARG A 16 4.49 -4.09 -11.85
C ARG A 16 5.01 -2.87 -11.10
N SER A 17 4.28 -1.78 -11.14
CA SER A 17 4.65 -0.55 -10.43
C SER A 17 4.64 -0.76 -8.92
N VAL A 18 3.67 -1.47 -8.39
CA VAL A 18 3.62 -1.82 -6.97
C VAL A 18 4.82 -2.68 -6.60
N HIS A 19 5.10 -3.71 -7.40
CA HIS A 19 6.25 -4.58 -7.14
C HIS A 19 7.55 -3.78 -7.12
N TYR A 20 7.75 -2.90 -8.09
CA TYR A 20 8.95 -2.09 -8.19
C TYR A 20 9.09 -1.15 -6.97
N GLU A 21 8.07 -0.36 -6.67
CA GLU A 21 8.17 0.64 -5.60
C GLU A 21 8.22 0.01 -4.21
N ALA A 22 7.47 -1.05 -3.98
CA ALA A 22 7.52 -1.77 -2.72
C ALA A 22 8.90 -2.39 -2.50
N THR A 23 9.42 -3.09 -3.50
CA THR A 23 10.74 -3.73 -3.43
C THR A 23 11.84 -2.69 -3.22
N ARG A 24 11.78 -1.57 -3.93
CA ARG A 24 12.72 -0.46 -3.77
C ARG A 24 12.74 0.04 -2.32
N ALA A 25 11.57 0.12 -1.68
CA ALA A 25 11.45 0.58 -0.30
C ALA A 25 11.67 -0.52 0.75
N GLY A 26 11.96 -1.75 0.30
CA GLY A 26 12.14 -2.87 1.23
C GLY A 26 10.84 -3.35 1.87
N LEU A 27 9.72 -3.23 1.14
CA LEU A 27 8.40 -3.65 1.60
C LEU A 27 7.93 -4.88 0.84
N ASP A 28 7.08 -5.69 1.48
CA ASP A 28 6.36 -6.76 0.80
C ASP A 28 5.33 -6.15 -0.17
N PRO A 29 5.42 -6.44 -1.48
CA PRO A 29 4.44 -5.91 -2.43
C PRO A 29 2.99 -6.29 -2.09
N GLN A 30 2.77 -7.45 -1.50
CA GLN A 30 1.44 -7.91 -1.13
C GLN A 30 0.86 -7.09 0.03
N LEU A 31 1.70 -6.67 0.96
CA LEU A 31 1.29 -5.72 2.01
C LEU A 31 0.84 -4.39 1.39
N VAL A 32 1.60 -3.89 0.42
CA VAL A 32 1.26 -2.64 -0.26
C VAL A 32 -0.07 -2.77 -1.01
N LEU A 33 -0.31 -3.90 -1.68
CA LEU A 33 -1.59 -4.16 -2.34
C LEU A 33 -2.75 -4.18 -1.33
N GLY A 34 -2.56 -4.81 -0.18
CA GLY A 34 -3.57 -4.80 0.88
C GLY A 34 -3.87 -3.39 1.39
N LEU A 35 -2.83 -2.59 1.57
CA LEU A 35 -2.99 -1.19 1.97
C LEU A 35 -3.74 -0.39 0.91
N MET A 36 -3.37 -0.53 -0.36
CA MET A 36 -4.06 0.17 -1.45
C MET A 36 -5.53 -0.20 -1.52
N GLN A 37 -5.85 -1.45 -1.32
CA GLN A 37 -7.24 -1.90 -1.32
C GLN A 37 -8.05 -1.18 -0.25
N VAL A 38 -7.52 -1.09 0.95
CA VAL A 38 -8.18 -0.41 2.08
C VAL A 38 -8.25 1.10 1.85
N GLU A 39 -7.16 1.70 1.36
CA GLU A 39 -7.08 3.15 1.22
C GLU A 39 -7.95 3.70 0.08
N SER A 40 -7.87 3.09 -1.08
CA SER A 40 -8.49 3.66 -2.28
C SER A 40 -9.38 2.69 -3.05
N GLY A 41 -9.33 1.39 -2.75
CA GLY A 41 -9.96 0.39 -3.60
C GLY A 41 -9.40 0.41 -5.02
N PHE A 42 -8.13 0.71 -5.17
CA PHE A 42 -7.43 0.83 -6.46
C PHE A 42 -7.98 1.94 -7.35
N ARG A 43 -8.56 2.99 -6.77
CA ARG A 43 -9.07 4.13 -7.53
C ARG A 43 -8.02 5.21 -7.62
N LYS A 44 -7.61 5.50 -8.86
CA LYS A 44 -6.53 6.47 -9.14
C LYS A 44 -6.80 7.86 -8.56
N TYR A 45 -8.05 8.31 -8.64
CA TYR A 45 -8.42 9.68 -8.25
C TYR A 45 -9.15 9.74 -6.91
N ALA A 46 -8.98 8.73 -6.06
CA ALA A 46 -9.58 8.76 -4.74
C ALA A 46 -9.09 9.95 -3.93
N VAL A 47 -10.01 10.64 -3.26
CA VAL A 47 -9.70 11.77 -2.36
C VAL A 47 -10.52 11.58 -1.09
N SER A 48 -9.85 11.58 0.06
CA SER A 48 -10.54 11.50 1.35
C SER A 48 -11.05 12.87 1.79
N SER A 49 -11.91 12.89 2.81
CA SER A 49 -12.40 14.14 3.39
C SER A 49 -11.26 15.00 3.94
N ALA A 50 -10.17 14.39 4.38
CA ALA A 50 -8.99 15.10 4.87
C ALA A 50 -8.04 15.55 3.75
N GLY A 51 -8.30 15.16 2.49
CA GLY A 51 -7.50 15.56 1.35
C GLY A 51 -6.42 14.56 0.95
N ALA A 52 -6.39 13.37 1.54
CA ALA A 52 -5.47 12.31 1.10
C ALA A 52 -5.79 11.92 -0.34
N ARG A 53 -4.77 11.64 -1.16
CA ARG A 53 -4.91 11.50 -2.61
C ARG A 53 -4.41 10.18 -3.15
N GLY A 54 -5.17 9.62 -4.07
CA GLY A 54 -4.77 8.55 -4.97
C GLY A 54 -4.68 7.18 -4.33
N TYR A 55 -3.97 6.32 -5.02
CA TYR A 55 -3.90 4.88 -4.70
C TYR A 55 -3.55 4.57 -3.25
N MET A 56 -2.54 5.23 -2.70
CA MET A 56 -2.08 5.00 -1.32
C MET A 56 -2.54 6.10 -0.35
N GLN A 57 -3.41 7.01 -0.80
CA GLN A 57 -3.96 8.09 0.01
C GLN A 57 -2.88 8.91 0.70
N VAL A 58 -2.02 9.51 -0.13
CA VAL A 58 -0.91 10.34 0.34
C VAL A 58 -1.40 11.75 0.62
N MET A 59 -1.07 12.28 1.80
CA MET A 59 -1.40 13.67 2.14
C MET A 59 -0.50 14.64 1.39
N PRO A 60 -1.05 15.75 0.86
CA PRO A 60 -0.26 16.70 0.09
C PRO A 60 0.94 17.33 0.81
N PHE A 61 0.92 17.42 2.14
CA PHE A 61 2.05 18.00 2.87
C PHE A 61 3.34 17.20 2.67
N TRP A 62 3.26 15.91 2.34
CA TRP A 62 4.44 15.09 2.07
C TRP A 62 5.24 15.59 0.86
N VAL A 63 4.56 16.21 -0.11
CA VAL A 63 5.26 16.78 -1.28
C VAL A 63 6.27 17.83 -0.83
N LYS A 64 5.92 18.66 0.14
CA LYS A 64 6.82 19.65 0.68
C LYS A 64 7.96 19.06 1.52
N LEU A 65 7.68 17.95 2.21
CA LEU A 65 8.64 17.35 3.12
C LEU A 65 9.68 16.47 2.43
N ILE A 66 9.27 15.69 1.44
CA ILE A 66 10.14 14.67 0.84
C ILE A 66 10.23 14.70 -0.67
N GLY A 67 9.51 15.60 -1.32
CA GLY A 67 9.43 15.63 -2.78
C GLY A 67 9.68 17.01 -3.37
N ARG A 68 9.12 17.20 -4.57
CA ARG A 68 9.23 18.45 -5.34
C ARG A 68 7.84 19.06 -5.54
N PRO A 69 7.76 20.41 -5.63
CA PRO A 69 6.44 21.07 -5.75
C PRO A 69 5.61 20.65 -6.95
N ASP A 70 6.25 20.17 -8.02
CA ASP A 70 5.56 19.73 -9.23
C ASP A 70 5.19 18.25 -9.23
N ASP A 71 5.46 17.51 -8.16
CA ASP A 71 5.07 16.12 -8.06
C ASP A 71 3.55 15.97 -8.03
N LYS A 72 3.04 15.08 -8.88
CA LYS A 72 1.60 14.86 -9.05
C LYS A 72 1.18 13.58 -8.32
N LEU A 73 0.48 13.75 -7.20
CA LEU A 73 0.11 12.62 -6.34
C LEU A 73 -0.92 11.68 -6.94
N PHE A 74 -1.62 12.09 -8.01
CA PHE A 74 -2.53 11.17 -8.69
C PHE A 74 -1.84 10.31 -9.75
N ASP A 75 -0.57 10.62 -10.09
CA ASP A 75 0.20 9.78 -10.98
C ASP A 75 0.54 8.46 -10.27
N LEU A 76 0.36 7.34 -10.97
CA LEU A 76 0.52 6.01 -10.38
C LEU A 76 1.89 5.85 -9.70
N ARG A 77 2.96 6.04 -10.45
CA ARG A 77 4.30 5.77 -9.93
C ARG A 77 4.71 6.76 -8.85
N THR A 78 4.35 8.03 -9.04
CA THR A 78 4.60 9.07 -8.04
C THR A 78 3.89 8.75 -6.72
N ASN A 79 2.60 8.41 -6.80
CA ASN A 79 1.82 8.06 -5.61
C ASN A 79 2.43 6.87 -4.87
N LEU A 80 2.76 5.80 -5.60
CA LEU A 80 3.33 4.61 -4.99
C LEU A 80 4.70 4.89 -4.37
N ARG A 81 5.51 5.72 -5.02
CA ARG A 81 6.82 6.08 -4.47
C ARG A 81 6.68 6.83 -3.16
N TYR A 82 5.79 7.80 -3.09
CA TYR A 82 5.51 8.51 -1.84
C TYR A 82 4.99 7.56 -0.77
N GLY A 83 3.94 6.80 -1.09
CA GLY A 83 3.31 5.92 -0.12
C GLY A 83 4.26 4.86 0.43
N CYS A 84 5.03 4.22 -0.44
CA CYS A 84 5.99 3.20 -0.01
C CYS A 84 7.14 3.80 0.80
N THR A 85 7.62 4.97 0.43
CA THR A 85 8.66 5.68 1.18
C THR A 85 8.15 6.06 2.58
N ILE A 86 6.93 6.57 2.68
CA ILE A 86 6.32 6.95 3.95
C ILE A 86 6.12 5.71 4.84
N LEU A 87 5.59 4.63 4.29
CA LEU A 87 5.39 3.41 5.06
C LEU A 87 6.72 2.83 5.55
N ARG A 88 7.75 2.83 4.70
CA ARG A 88 9.10 2.41 5.11
C ARG A 88 9.61 3.25 6.27
N HIS A 89 9.44 4.56 6.18
CA HIS A 89 9.84 5.47 7.25
C HIS A 89 9.18 5.11 8.58
N TYR A 90 7.88 4.85 8.56
CA TYR A 90 7.17 4.46 9.78
C TYR A 90 7.57 3.06 10.28
N LEU A 91 7.86 2.13 9.37
CA LEU A 91 8.41 0.84 9.77
C LEU A 91 9.75 0.98 10.48
N ASP A 92 10.60 1.89 10.01
CA ASP A 92 11.89 2.14 10.65
C ASP A 92 11.69 2.74 12.05
N ILE A 93 10.78 3.71 12.19
CA ILE A 93 10.45 4.30 13.50
C ILE A 93 9.96 3.23 14.46
N GLU A 94 9.10 2.33 13.99
CA GLU A 94 8.50 1.28 14.81
C GLU A 94 9.33 -0.01 14.85
N LYS A 95 10.57 0.04 14.39
CA LYS A 95 11.52 -1.09 14.46
C LYS A 95 10.98 -2.37 13.83
N GLY A 96 10.28 -2.23 12.70
CA GLY A 96 9.74 -3.35 11.95
C GLY A 96 8.36 -3.82 12.40
N ASP A 97 7.74 -3.17 13.39
CA ASP A 97 6.39 -3.51 13.81
C ASP A 97 5.39 -2.98 12.78
N VAL A 98 4.91 -3.88 11.92
CA VAL A 98 4.01 -3.54 10.81
C VAL A 98 2.68 -2.99 11.34
N PHE A 99 2.15 -3.58 12.40
CA PHE A 99 0.87 -3.15 12.98
C PHE A 99 0.95 -1.68 13.41
N ARG A 100 2.00 -1.31 14.14
CA ARG A 100 2.18 0.06 14.61
C ARG A 100 2.52 1.02 13.47
N ALA A 101 3.32 0.57 12.51
CA ALA A 101 3.65 1.38 11.33
C ALA A 101 2.39 1.74 10.53
N LEU A 102 1.47 0.78 10.37
CA LEU A 102 0.19 1.01 9.70
C LEU A 102 -0.65 2.04 10.47
N GLY A 103 -0.66 1.96 11.79
CA GLY A 103 -1.33 2.96 12.62
C GLY A 103 -0.79 4.36 12.41
N ARG A 104 0.54 4.50 12.34
CA ARG A 104 1.16 5.80 12.01
C ARG A 104 0.80 6.26 10.61
N TYR A 105 0.83 5.35 9.66
CA TYR A 105 0.51 5.67 8.27
C TYR A 105 -0.89 6.28 8.15
N ASN A 106 -1.87 5.70 8.84
CA ASN A 106 -3.25 6.17 8.81
C ASN A 106 -3.51 7.35 9.76
N GLY A 107 -2.59 7.65 10.67
CA GLY A 107 -2.82 8.66 11.69
C GLY A 107 -3.69 8.18 12.85
N SER A 108 -3.76 6.88 13.07
CA SER A 108 -4.59 6.27 14.11
C SER A 108 -3.78 5.35 15.02
N LEU A 109 -2.53 5.72 15.30
CA LEU A 109 -1.64 4.93 16.16
C LEU A 109 -2.31 4.59 17.50
N GLY A 110 -2.25 3.31 17.84
CA GLY A 110 -2.86 2.81 19.06
C GLY A 110 -4.27 2.27 18.89
N LYS A 111 -4.91 2.49 17.73
CA LYS A 111 -6.23 1.94 17.41
C LYS A 111 -6.08 0.75 16.45
N PRO A 112 -6.78 -0.37 16.71
CA PRO A 112 -6.55 -1.60 15.94
C PRO A 112 -7.31 -1.67 14.61
N GLU A 113 -8.31 -0.83 14.38
CA GLU A 113 -9.24 -0.98 13.26
C GLU A 113 -8.54 -0.96 11.92
N TYR A 114 -7.75 0.09 11.66
CA TYR A 114 -7.08 0.24 10.37
C TYR A 114 -6.01 -0.84 10.13
N PRO A 115 -5.08 -1.09 11.06
CA PRO A 115 -4.11 -2.16 10.85
C PRO A 115 -4.76 -3.52 10.64
N ASN A 116 -5.86 -3.80 11.32
CA ASN A 116 -6.58 -5.05 11.14
C ASN A 116 -7.23 -5.16 9.77
N MET A 117 -7.77 -4.06 9.24
CA MET A 117 -8.33 -4.03 7.88
C MET A 117 -7.26 -4.33 6.84
N VAL A 118 -6.11 -3.68 6.94
CA VAL A 118 -5.00 -3.91 6.01
C VAL A 118 -4.50 -5.35 6.11
N ARG A 119 -4.32 -5.85 7.33
CA ARG A 119 -3.88 -7.22 7.54
C ARG A 119 -4.87 -8.23 6.94
N ALA A 120 -6.16 -8.00 7.15
CA ALA A 120 -7.19 -8.88 6.59
C ALA A 120 -7.15 -8.88 5.06
N ALA A 121 -7.03 -7.72 4.43
CA ALA A 121 -6.90 -7.63 2.98
C ALA A 121 -5.65 -8.35 2.49
N TRP A 122 -4.51 -8.12 3.15
CA TRP A 122 -3.25 -8.77 2.83
C TRP A 122 -3.37 -10.29 2.92
N GLN A 123 -3.87 -10.81 4.04
CA GLN A 123 -3.94 -12.26 4.28
C GLN A 123 -4.96 -12.95 3.40
N LYS A 124 -6.11 -12.33 3.14
CA LYS A 124 -7.20 -12.98 2.41
C LYS A 124 -7.02 -12.92 0.90
N GLN A 125 -6.48 -11.84 0.36
CA GLN A 125 -6.47 -11.60 -1.08
C GLN A 125 -5.07 -11.54 -1.67
N TRP A 126 -4.07 -11.08 -0.93
CA TRP A 126 -2.75 -10.81 -1.46
C TRP A 126 -1.65 -11.69 -0.89
N SER A 127 -1.94 -12.51 0.13
CA SER A 127 -0.94 -13.39 0.72
C SER A 127 -0.54 -14.47 -0.28
N TYR A 128 0.77 -14.58 -0.53
CA TYR A 128 1.30 -15.62 -1.37
C TYR A 128 1.24 -16.98 -0.67
N GLN A 129 0.67 -17.98 -1.33
CA GLN A 129 0.69 -19.35 -0.86
C GLN A 129 1.90 -20.05 -1.45
N LYS A 130 2.82 -20.47 -0.59
CA LYS A 130 4.04 -21.13 -1.06
C LYS A 130 3.72 -22.38 -1.85
N PRO A 131 4.42 -22.62 -2.99
CA PRO A 131 4.24 -23.85 -3.74
C PRO A 131 4.43 -25.12 -2.91
N ALA A 132 5.37 -25.12 -1.97
CA ALA A 132 5.57 -26.26 -1.08
C ALA A 132 4.33 -26.55 -0.23
N LYS A 133 3.62 -25.52 0.21
CA LYS A 133 2.38 -25.69 0.95
C LYS A 133 1.28 -26.27 0.07
N LEU A 134 1.19 -25.81 -1.19
CA LEU A 134 0.25 -26.36 -2.15
C LEU A 134 0.61 -27.81 -2.48
N ALA A 135 1.89 -28.12 -2.65
CA ALA A 135 2.37 -29.48 -2.86
C ALA A 135 2.03 -30.37 -1.69
N GLN A 136 2.19 -29.89 -0.46
CA GLN A 136 1.78 -30.64 0.73
C GLN A 136 0.28 -30.90 0.76
N ALA A 137 -0.52 -29.92 0.35
CA ALA A 137 -1.95 -30.10 0.27
C ALA A 137 -2.32 -31.11 -0.83
N GLY A 138 -1.54 -31.16 -1.90
CA GLY A 138 -1.73 -32.08 -3.00
C GLY A 138 -1.15 -33.48 -2.73
N ASN A 139 -0.32 -33.60 -1.73
CA ASN A 139 0.29 -34.87 -1.38
C ASN A 139 -0.62 -35.63 -0.40
#